data_71c8b238a2db1b480bc470b1fe2560c8
#
_entry.id   71c8b238a2db1b480bc470b1fe2560c8
#
_cell.length_a   1.000
_cell.length_b   1.000
_cell.length_c   1.000
_cell.angle_alpha   90.00
_cell.angle_beta   90.00
_cell.angle_gamma   90.00
#
_symmetry.space_group_name_H-M   'P 1'
#
loop_
_entity.id
_entity.type
_entity.pdbx_description
1 polymer ?
#
loop_
_entity_poly.entity_id
_entity_poly.type
_entity_poly.pdbx_seq_one_letter_code
_entity_poly.pdbx_strand_id
1 'polypeptide(L)'
;MNWTEINQNCSKSADKYKFYFGTYDFEDFGKGKIAKQLPVSTIGWGSRAVEMRANKTTFDCFENDDLKLTEIAQKYHVYEAINRIKEDVLVAGCGFIGLVDDRVLPFTAEEASGLFDWREQNLSFGAAKFSNKVKEKGLYEHSEPSDYIIYEKTRTRSMRAGDSEETITPNITGRPLMGLLTYRSTVKKPFGNSVLNPAARSAIIDASRTTRQAMISAYYYNSKVDVILGADSETDVETIETQTGDIVKISPNDNGQNPSIGEFAQHAMTPFTDTINIAARNFCTATKLTLSNLGLSSGAPQSPEALEIVSDDLRDDIYQWHRDFGEQIKYFCMTLFMYENGLSRLDDRLTTLYNATIPVFKPTYRSDISKVGDGIFKMAEKAPGVLLSRALWRNLGLDSADINSAIESAEKNFGNLI
;
A
#
# COMPACT_ATOMS: atom_id res chain seq x y z
N MET A 1 -10.87 -2.07 -27.95
CA MET A 1 -10.82 -2.87 -26.71
C MET A 1 -12.24 -3.21 -26.34
N ASN A 2 -12.52 -4.51 -26.18
CA ASN A 2 -13.85 -5.00 -25.81
C ASN A 2 -13.98 -4.94 -24.27
N TRP A 3 -15.18 -4.74 -23.75
CA TRP A 3 -15.44 -4.72 -22.31
C TRP A 3 -14.97 -5.99 -21.59
N THR A 4 -15.03 -7.13 -22.27
CA THR A 4 -14.50 -8.41 -21.78
C THR A 4 -12.99 -8.38 -21.52
N GLU A 5 -12.21 -7.72 -22.39
CA GLU A 5 -10.76 -7.57 -22.22
C GLU A 5 -10.42 -6.65 -21.06
N ILE A 6 -11.23 -5.58 -20.84
CA ILE A 6 -11.10 -4.68 -19.70
C ILE A 6 -11.32 -5.45 -18.40
N ASN A 7 -12.41 -6.24 -18.32
CA ASN A 7 -12.71 -7.04 -17.14
C ASN A 7 -11.62 -8.09 -16.84
N GLN A 8 -11.05 -8.72 -17.87
CA GLN A 8 -9.95 -9.67 -17.68
C GLN A 8 -8.68 -9.00 -17.15
N ASN A 9 -8.38 -7.78 -17.57
CA ASN A 9 -7.23 -7.04 -17.05
C ASN A 9 -7.46 -6.57 -15.61
N CYS A 10 -8.66 -6.15 -15.27
CA CYS A 10 -9.04 -5.78 -13.91
C CYS A 10 -8.91 -6.96 -12.94
N SER A 11 -9.36 -8.15 -13.33
CA SER A 11 -9.33 -9.35 -12.47
C SER A 11 -7.92 -9.80 -12.06
N LYS A 12 -6.89 -9.49 -12.88
CA LYS A 12 -5.49 -9.84 -12.57
C LYS A 12 -4.92 -9.18 -11.31
N SER A 13 -5.56 -8.14 -10.81
CA SER A 13 -5.12 -7.43 -9.62
C SER A 13 -5.76 -7.93 -8.33
N ALA A 14 -6.86 -8.67 -8.40
CA ALA A 14 -7.64 -9.15 -7.26
C ALA A 14 -6.80 -9.94 -6.24
N ASP A 15 -5.90 -10.81 -6.70
CA ASP A 15 -5.05 -11.60 -5.80
C ASP A 15 -4.11 -10.76 -4.93
N LYS A 16 -3.71 -9.59 -5.41
CA LYS A 16 -2.82 -8.70 -4.63
C LYS A 16 -3.54 -8.05 -3.47
N TYR A 17 -4.82 -7.68 -3.67
CA TYR A 17 -5.67 -7.12 -2.62
C TYR A 17 -5.93 -8.11 -1.49
N LYS A 18 -6.02 -9.41 -1.78
CA LYS A 18 -6.13 -10.43 -0.73
C LYS A 18 -4.97 -10.38 0.27
N PHE A 19 -3.74 -10.14 -0.20
CA PHE A 19 -2.57 -10.00 0.67
C PHE A 19 -2.54 -8.69 1.44
N TYR A 20 -3.13 -7.63 0.90
CA TYR A 20 -3.29 -6.37 1.60
C TYR A 20 -4.32 -6.47 2.72
N PHE A 21 -5.50 -7.01 2.43
CA PHE A 21 -6.59 -7.16 3.40
C PHE A 21 -6.43 -8.37 4.33
N GLY A 22 -5.44 -9.22 4.14
CA GLY A 22 -5.23 -10.42 4.94
C GLY A 22 -6.27 -11.51 4.69
N THR A 23 -6.92 -11.53 3.53
CA THR A 23 -7.94 -12.51 3.13
C THR A 23 -7.41 -13.58 2.17
N TYR A 24 -6.08 -13.70 2.08
CA TYR A 24 -5.44 -14.69 1.23
C TYR A 24 -5.58 -16.10 1.78
N ASP A 25 -5.72 -17.06 0.86
CA ASP A 25 -5.76 -18.47 1.18
C ASP A 25 -4.34 -19.07 1.16
N PHE A 26 -4.09 -20.03 2.04
CA PHE A 26 -2.90 -20.87 2.00
C PHE A 26 -3.26 -22.30 2.36
N GLU A 27 -2.50 -23.26 1.85
CA GLU A 27 -2.70 -24.67 2.16
C GLU A 27 -2.43 -24.91 3.66
N ASP A 28 -3.47 -25.37 4.36
CA ASP A 28 -3.36 -25.78 5.75
C ASP A 28 -3.02 -27.28 5.83
N PHE A 29 -1.81 -27.59 6.28
CA PHE A 29 -1.37 -28.95 6.50
C PHE A 29 -1.87 -29.56 7.82
N GLY A 30 -2.69 -28.83 8.58
CA GLY A 30 -3.27 -29.30 9.84
C GLY A 30 -4.21 -30.46 9.61
N LYS A 31 -3.84 -31.66 10.06
CA LYS A 31 -4.68 -32.86 10.04
C LYS A 31 -5.28 -33.08 11.43
N GLY A 32 -6.60 -33.30 11.50
CA GLY A 32 -7.30 -33.66 12.75
C GLY A 32 -8.44 -32.68 13.10
N LYS A 33 -9.25 -33.09 14.07
CA LYS A 33 -10.43 -32.31 14.51
C LYS A 33 -10.04 -30.94 15.07
N ILE A 34 -8.95 -30.89 15.85
CA ILE A 34 -8.49 -29.69 16.54
C ILE A 34 -7.97 -28.68 15.53
N ALA A 35 -7.19 -29.10 14.53
CA ALA A 35 -6.70 -28.20 13.48
C ALA A 35 -7.82 -27.50 12.72
N LYS A 36 -8.98 -28.17 12.56
CA LYS A 36 -10.16 -27.59 11.90
C LYS A 36 -10.92 -26.58 12.77
N GLN A 37 -10.77 -26.65 14.09
CA GLN A 37 -11.45 -25.75 15.04
C GLN A 37 -10.65 -24.47 15.33
N LEU A 38 -9.33 -24.50 15.18
CA LEU A 38 -8.49 -23.33 15.41
C LEU A 38 -8.66 -22.33 14.28
N PRO A 39 -8.75 -21.02 14.58
CA PRO A 39 -8.85 -19.99 13.56
C PRO A 39 -7.59 -19.95 12.69
N VAL A 40 -7.77 -19.64 11.41
CA VAL A 40 -6.64 -19.37 10.51
C VAL A 40 -6.13 -17.97 10.78
N SER A 41 -4.88 -17.85 11.24
CA SER A 41 -4.25 -16.56 11.50
C SER A 41 -3.53 -16.07 10.26
N THR A 42 -3.88 -14.89 9.81
CA THR A 42 -3.17 -14.19 8.72
C THR A 42 -2.22 -13.15 9.30
N ILE A 43 -1.13 -12.90 8.59
CA ILE A 43 -0.09 -11.95 9.01
C ILE A 43 -0.28 -10.63 8.27
N GLY A 44 -0.38 -9.51 9.00
CA GLY A 44 -0.61 -8.17 8.47
C GLY A 44 0.63 -7.48 7.87
N TRP A 45 1.64 -8.22 7.41
CA TRP A 45 2.83 -7.61 6.81
C TRP A 45 2.54 -6.92 5.49
N GLY A 46 1.54 -7.41 4.75
CA GLY A 46 1.13 -6.84 3.47
C GLY A 46 0.60 -5.42 3.62
N SER A 47 -0.36 -5.20 4.51
CA SER A 47 -0.88 -3.86 4.81
C SER A 47 0.22 -2.94 5.32
N ARG A 48 1.07 -3.44 6.24
CA ARG A 48 2.17 -2.66 6.80
C ARG A 48 3.12 -2.13 5.72
N ALA A 49 3.49 -2.96 4.72
CA ALA A 49 4.39 -2.56 3.65
C ALA A 49 3.80 -1.46 2.75
N VAL A 50 2.51 -1.48 2.52
CA VAL A 50 1.78 -0.47 1.75
C VAL A 50 1.60 0.81 2.55
N GLU A 51 1.04 0.72 3.75
CA GLU A 51 0.75 1.86 4.63
C GLU A 51 1.99 2.68 4.98
N MET A 52 3.13 2.02 5.21
CA MET A 52 4.41 2.69 5.49
C MET A 52 4.83 3.66 4.38
N ARG A 53 4.48 3.36 3.11
CA ARG A 53 4.73 4.23 1.95
C ARG A 53 3.62 5.24 1.76
N ALA A 54 2.38 4.80 1.80
CA ALA A 54 1.21 5.63 1.61
C ALA A 54 1.14 6.79 2.62
N ASN A 55 1.42 6.51 3.89
CA ASN A 55 1.42 7.52 4.97
C ASN A 55 2.53 8.56 4.83
N LYS A 56 3.62 8.22 4.12
CA LYS A 56 4.72 9.15 3.81
C LYS A 56 4.54 9.86 2.48
N THR A 57 3.43 9.59 1.75
CA THR A 57 3.14 10.17 0.44
C THR A 57 1.93 11.08 0.55
N THR A 58 2.18 12.37 0.54
CA THR A 58 1.15 13.41 0.50
C THR A 58 1.55 14.44 -0.53
N PHE A 59 0.77 14.53 -1.61
CA PHE A 59 0.97 15.57 -2.62
C PHE A 59 0.62 16.94 -2.02
N ASP A 60 1.50 17.92 -2.20
CA ASP A 60 1.36 19.25 -1.57
C ASP A 60 0.87 20.28 -2.58
N CYS A 61 1.68 20.60 -3.59
CA CYS A 61 1.36 21.59 -4.59
C CYS A 61 2.26 21.44 -5.84
N PHE A 62 2.08 22.33 -6.80
CA PHE A 62 3.04 22.56 -7.87
C PHE A 62 3.87 23.82 -7.56
N GLU A 63 5.19 23.75 -7.74
CA GLU A 63 6.09 24.92 -7.72
C GLU A 63 6.34 25.43 -9.12
N ASN A 64 6.67 26.72 -9.25
CA ASN A 64 6.78 27.44 -10.51
C ASN A 64 5.51 27.30 -11.36
N ASP A 65 4.35 27.40 -10.70
CA ASP A 65 3.03 27.09 -11.24
C ASP A 65 2.37 28.31 -11.92
N ASP A 66 3.04 28.85 -12.93
CA ASP A 66 2.49 29.95 -13.75
C ASP A 66 1.24 29.52 -14.54
N LEU A 67 1.04 28.21 -14.72
CA LEU A 67 -0.13 27.62 -15.36
C LEU A 67 -1.32 27.46 -14.41
N LYS A 68 -1.13 27.67 -13.11
CA LYS A 68 -2.15 27.49 -12.05
C LYS A 68 -2.69 26.07 -11.99
N LEU A 69 -1.85 25.06 -12.20
CA LEU A 69 -2.22 23.66 -12.11
C LEU A 69 -2.67 23.29 -10.69
N THR A 70 -2.19 23.98 -9.67
CA THR A 70 -2.63 23.85 -8.29
C THR A 70 -4.11 24.23 -8.13
N GLU A 71 -4.54 25.35 -8.76
CA GLU A 71 -5.95 25.79 -8.76
C GLU A 71 -6.84 24.76 -9.51
N ILE A 72 -6.36 24.24 -10.63
CA ILE A 72 -7.01 23.17 -11.40
C ILE A 72 -7.17 21.89 -10.54
N ALA A 73 -6.11 21.49 -9.87
CA ALA A 73 -6.13 20.31 -9.00
C ALA A 73 -7.12 20.47 -7.83
N GLN A 74 -7.25 21.67 -7.27
CA GLN A 74 -8.23 22.00 -6.25
C GLN A 74 -9.67 21.99 -6.81
N LYS A 75 -9.90 22.67 -7.94
CA LYS A 75 -11.21 22.79 -8.59
C LYS A 75 -11.83 21.42 -8.92
N TYR A 76 -11.03 20.52 -9.47
CA TYR A 76 -11.48 19.18 -9.87
C TYR A 76 -11.31 18.11 -8.79
N HIS A 77 -10.97 18.47 -7.54
CA HIS A 77 -10.77 17.56 -6.41
C HIS A 77 -9.69 16.48 -6.62
N VAL A 78 -8.63 16.79 -7.36
CA VAL A 78 -7.54 15.86 -7.67
C VAL A 78 -6.81 15.42 -6.40
N TYR A 79 -6.62 16.31 -5.42
CA TYR A 79 -5.99 16.00 -4.13
C TYR A 79 -6.70 14.88 -3.37
N GLU A 80 -8.03 14.92 -3.35
CA GLU A 80 -8.84 13.88 -2.69
C GLU A 80 -8.70 12.54 -3.41
N ALA A 81 -8.74 12.57 -4.75
CA ALA A 81 -8.59 11.38 -5.57
C ALA A 81 -7.22 10.72 -5.36
N ILE A 82 -6.13 11.52 -5.34
CA ILE A 82 -4.76 11.04 -5.08
C ILE A 82 -4.66 10.42 -3.68
N ASN A 83 -5.20 11.07 -2.65
CA ASN A 83 -5.13 10.56 -1.28
C ASN A 83 -5.87 9.24 -1.11
N ARG A 84 -6.93 8.99 -1.87
CA ARG A 84 -7.68 7.73 -1.83
C ARG A 84 -7.00 6.62 -2.62
N ILE A 85 -6.42 6.93 -3.79
CA ILE A 85 -5.90 5.91 -4.71
C ILE A 85 -4.46 5.46 -4.40
N LYS A 86 -3.70 6.22 -3.61
CA LYS A 86 -2.26 5.97 -3.39
C LYS A 86 -1.96 4.58 -2.81
N GLU A 87 -2.83 4.03 -1.96
CA GLU A 87 -2.68 2.68 -1.43
C GLU A 87 -2.93 1.64 -2.50
N ASP A 88 -3.98 1.82 -3.30
CA ASP A 88 -4.32 0.93 -4.41
C ASP A 88 -3.19 0.87 -5.46
N VAL A 89 -2.57 2.01 -5.76
CA VAL A 89 -1.39 2.09 -6.64
C VAL A 89 -0.25 1.23 -6.11
N LEU A 90 -0.01 1.24 -4.81
CA LEU A 90 1.03 0.42 -4.17
C LEU A 90 0.67 -1.06 -4.15
N VAL A 91 -0.60 -1.40 -3.90
CA VAL A 91 -1.10 -2.79 -3.88
C VAL A 91 -1.12 -3.39 -5.27
N ALA A 92 -1.75 -2.73 -6.22
CA ALA A 92 -1.92 -3.27 -7.58
C ALA A 92 -0.70 -3.02 -8.48
N GLY A 93 0.07 -1.96 -8.21
CA GLY A 93 1.13 -1.42 -9.07
C GLY A 93 0.64 -0.26 -9.92
N CYS A 94 -0.66 -0.11 -10.12
CA CYS A 94 -1.30 1.01 -10.80
C CYS A 94 -2.65 1.33 -10.19
N GLY A 95 -3.08 2.56 -10.39
CA GLY A 95 -4.42 3.07 -10.13
C GLY A 95 -4.77 4.10 -11.19
N PHE A 96 -6.01 4.48 -11.26
CA PHE A 96 -6.51 5.38 -12.27
C PHE A 96 -7.29 6.52 -11.63
N ILE A 97 -7.21 7.68 -12.23
CA ILE A 97 -8.03 8.83 -11.89
C ILE A 97 -8.73 9.32 -13.16
N GLY A 98 -10.00 9.65 -13.10
CA GLY A 98 -10.75 10.04 -14.28
C GLY A 98 -11.76 11.15 -13.99
N LEU A 99 -11.98 12.04 -14.96
CA LEU A 99 -12.94 13.11 -14.86
C LEU A 99 -14.38 12.56 -15.07
N VAL A 100 -15.25 12.76 -14.11
CA VAL A 100 -16.66 12.37 -14.10
C VAL A 100 -17.47 13.54 -13.61
N ASP A 101 -18.37 14.09 -14.43
CA ASP A 101 -19.29 15.17 -14.05
C ASP A 101 -18.57 16.32 -13.28
N ASP A 102 -17.51 16.89 -13.86
CA ASP A 102 -16.67 17.97 -13.29
C ASP A 102 -15.91 17.64 -12.00
N ARG A 103 -15.80 16.37 -11.65
CA ARG A 103 -15.01 15.89 -10.52
C ARG A 103 -14.11 14.74 -10.90
N VAL A 104 -12.91 14.73 -10.37
CA VAL A 104 -11.99 13.59 -10.55
C VAL A 104 -12.28 12.51 -9.54
N LEU A 105 -12.57 11.31 -10.02
CA LEU A 105 -12.78 10.11 -9.21
C LEU A 105 -11.58 9.17 -9.32
N PRO A 106 -11.19 8.54 -8.22
CA PRO A 106 -10.21 7.46 -8.22
C PRO A 106 -10.86 6.13 -8.59
N PHE A 107 -10.15 5.30 -9.36
CA PHE A 107 -10.55 3.95 -9.73
C PHE A 107 -9.42 2.98 -9.46
N THR A 108 -9.72 1.90 -8.79
CA THR A 108 -8.76 0.83 -8.52
C THR A 108 -8.42 0.07 -9.80
N ALA A 109 -7.36 -0.72 -9.78
CA ALA A 109 -7.01 -1.59 -10.90
C ALA A 109 -8.00 -2.75 -11.10
N GLU A 110 -8.96 -2.94 -10.18
CA GLU A 110 -10.10 -3.86 -10.33
C GLU A 110 -11.30 -3.21 -11.01
N GLU A 111 -11.38 -1.88 -10.98
CA GLU A 111 -12.48 -1.10 -11.53
C GLU A 111 -12.14 -0.47 -12.87
N ALA A 112 -10.87 -0.22 -13.14
CA ALA A 112 -10.43 0.46 -14.36
C ALA A 112 -9.28 -0.24 -15.05
N SER A 113 -9.19 0.00 -16.37
CA SER A 113 -8.12 -0.48 -17.22
C SER A 113 -7.95 0.45 -18.42
N GLY A 114 -6.84 0.33 -19.15
CA GLY A 114 -6.58 1.17 -20.31
C GLY A 114 -5.55 0.58 -21.27
N LEU A 115 -5.34 1.28 -22.37
CA LEU A 115 -4.29 0.98 -23.35
C LEU A 115 -3.17 2.00 -23.19
N PHE A 116 -1.95 1.51 -23.01
CA PHE A 116 -0.76 2.34 -22.88
C PHE A 116 -0.18 2.69 -24.27
N ASP A 117 0.07 3.96 -24.51
CA ASP A 117 0.74 4.45 -25.70
C ASP A 117 2.23 4.69 -25.39
N TRP A 118 3.09 3.91 -26.04
CA TRP A 118 4.54 3.98 -25.85
C TRP A 118 5.19 5.27 -26.33
N ARG A 119 4.55 5.97 -27.29
CA ARG A 119 5.08 7.24 -27.80
C ARG A 119 4.78 8.39 -26.84
N GLU A 120 3.58 8.42 -26.31
CA GLU A 120 3.14 9.44 -25.36
C GLU A 120 3.48 9.08 -23.91
N GLN A 121 3.98 7.85 -23.66
CA GLN A 121 4.27 7.29 -22.32
C GLN A 121 3.09 7.42 -21.35
N ASN A 122 1.87 7.32 -21.89
CA ASN A 122 0.64 7.48 -21.12
C ASN A 122 -0.52 6.68 -21.75
N LEU A 123 -1.74 6.83 -21.21
CA LEU A 123 -2.92 6.17 -21.78
C LEU A 123 -3.31 6.77 -23.13
N SER A 124 -3.63 5.90 -24.10
CA SER A 124 -4.32 6.26 -25.34
C SER A 124 -5.83 6.03 -25.27
N PHE A 125 -6.26 5.20 -24.33
CA PHE A 125 -7.63 4.81 -24.08
C PHE A 125 -7.76 4.36 -22.63
N GLY A 126 -8.88 4.67 -22.00
CA GLY A 126 -9.19 4.20 -20.65
C GLY A 126 -10.66 3.83 -20.53
N ALA A 127 -10.95 2.95 -19.59
CA ALA A 127 -12.32 2.60 -19.23
C ALA A 127 -12.41 2.30 -17.74
N ALA A 128 -13.48 2.75 -17.11
CA ALA A 128 -13.77 2.52 -15.71
C ALA A 128 -15.20 2.05 -15.51
N LYS A 129 -15.39 1.25 -14.45
CA LYS A 129 -16.70 0.82 -13.96
C LYS A 129 -16.81 1.21 -12.49
N PHE A 130 -17.94 1.70 -12.07
CA PHE A 130 -18.17 2.03 -10.67
C PHE A 130 -19.64 1.84 -10.28
N SER A 131 -19.91 1.79 -9.00
CA SER A 131 -21.26 1.63 -8.49
C SER A 131 -21.68 2.87 -7.72
N ASN A 132 -22.82 3.46 -8.14
CA ASN A 132 -23.45 4.56 -7.43
C ASN A 132 -24.38 4.11 -6.31
N LYS A 133 -24.66 2.81 -6.17
CA LYS A 133 -25.60 2.28 -5.18
C LYS A 133 -24.87 1.34 -4.23
N VAL A 134 -24.83 1.70 -2.96
CA VAL A 134 -24.45 0.80 -1.87
C VAL A 134 -25.68 -0.03 -1.51
N LYS A 135 -25.59 -1.36 -1.56
CA LYS A 135 -26.64 -2.22 -1.01
C LYS A 135 -26.72 -2.02 0.50
N GLU A 136 -27.91 -1.81 1.03
CA GLU A 136 -28.18 -1.52 2.45
C GLU A 136 -27.84 -2.66 3.43
N LYS A 137 -27.39 -3.81 2.95
CA LYS A 137 -27.01 -4.95 3.79
C LYS A 137 -25.51 -5.02 4.02
N GLY A 138 -25.06 -4.28 5.02
CA GLY A 138 -23.68 -4.28 5.46
C GLY A 138 -22.90 -3.05 4.97
N LEU A 139 -22.12 -2.46 5.87
CA LEU A 139 -21.39 -1.21 5.65
C LEU A 139 -20.35 -1.27 4.51
N TYR A 140 -20.09 -2.44 3.90
CA TYR A 140 -19.00 -2.66 2.93
C TYR A 140 -19.36 -3.61 1.78
N GLU A 141 -20.62 -3.95 1.55
CA GLU A 141 -20.99 -4.72 0.37
C GLU A 141 -20.99 -3.82 -0.87
N HIS A 142 -20.00 -4.00 -1.72
CA HIS A 142 -19.99 -3.40 -3.07
C HIS A 142 -21.15 -3.96 -3.87
N SER A 143 -22.03 -3.09 -4.32
CA SER A 143 -23.05 -3.45 -5.31
C SER A 143 -22.35 -3.73 -6.66
N GLU A 144 -22.96 -4.55 -7.50
CA GLU A 144 -22.48 -4.74 -8.87
C GLU A 144 -22.31 -3.39 -9.58
N PRO A 145 -21.24 -3.21 -10.36
CA PRO A 145 -21.01 -1.96 -11.08
C PRO A 145 -22.22 -1.63 -11.95
N SER A 146 -22.76 -0.45 -11.79
CA SER A 146 -23.90 0.02 -12.55
C SER A 146 -23.51 1.00 -13.65
N ASP A 147 -22.45 1.75 -13.42
CA ASP A 147 -22.03 2.83 -14.27
C ASP A 147 -20.70 2.50 -14.96
N TYR A 148 -20.61 2.89 -16.21
CA TYR A 148 -19.45 2.61 -17.08
C TYR A 148 -19.04 3.88 -17.78
N ILE A 149 -17.75 4.17 -17.81
CA ILE A 149 -17.18 5.30 -18.53
C ILE A 149 -16.03 4.83 -19.40
N ILE A 150 -16.03 5.33 -20.63
CA ILE A 150 -14.98 5.07 -21.62
C ILE A 150 -14.37 6.42 -22.00
N TYR A 151 -13.06 6.53 -21.80
CA TYR A 151 -12.26 7.71 -22.10
C TYR A 151 -11.48 7.49 -23.39
N GLU A 152 -11.90 8.15 -24.45
CA GLU A 152 -11.21 8.17 -25.76
C GLU A 152 -10.46 9.51 -25.92
N LYS A 153 -9.56 9.59 -26.89
CA LYS A 153 -8.81 10.84 -27.17
C LYS A 153 -9.74 11.98 -27.62
N THR A 154 -10.86 11.68 -28.24
CA THR A 154 -11.75 12.68 -28.85
C THR A 154 -13.11 12.82 -28.16
N ARG A 155 -13.46 11.91 -27.28
CA ARG A 155 -14.74 11.91 -26.55
C ARG A 155 -14.68 11.05 -25.31
N THR A 156 -15.57 11.34 -24.38
CA THR A 156 -15.86 10.48 -23.23
C THR A 156 -17.28 9.95 -23.39
N ARG A 157 -17.48 8.66 -23.21
CA ARG A 157 -18.78 8.00 -23.26
C ARG A 157 -19.11 7.46 -21.88
N SER A 158 -20.27 7.80 -21.36
CA SER A 158 -20.76 7.30 -20.08
C SER A 158 -22.12 6.64 -20.26
N MET A 159 -22.32 5.55 -19.51
CA MET A 159 -23.58 4.83 -19.44
C MET A 159 -23.93 4.58 -17.99
N ARG A 160 -25.10 5.04 -17.53
CA ARG A 160 -25.61 4.82 -16.18
C ARG A 160 -26.58 3.66 -16.14
N ALA A 161 -26.65 2.99 -15.02
CA ALA A 161 -27.61 1.90 -14.81
C ALA A 161 -29.05 2.40 -14.95
N GLY A 162 -29.79 1.83 -15.89
CA GLY A 162 -31.17 2.17 -16.20
C GLY A 162 -31.33 3.12 -17.39
N ASP A 163 -30.26 3.69 -17.91
CA ASP A 163 -30.30 4.49 -19.13
C ASP A 163 -30.17 3.58 -20.35
N SER A 164 -31.00 3.87 -21.36
CA SER A 164 -30.96 3.14 -22.65
C SER A 164 -29.95 3.73 -23.63
N GLU A 165 -29.44 4.93 -23.35
CA GLU A 165 -28.59 5.68 -24.25
C GLU A 165 -27.28 6.08 -23.56
N GLU A 166 -26.18 6.02 -24.33
CA GLU A 166 -24.88 6.52 -23.91
C GLU A 166 -24.87 8.07 -23.95
N THR A 167 -24.38 8.69 -22.89
CA THR A 167 -24.07 10.11 -22.90
C THR A 167 -22.67 10.30 -23.49
N ILE A 168 -22.57 11.12 -24.55
CA ILE A 168 -21.30 11.39 -25.23
C ILE A 168 -20.89 12.83 -24.98
N THR A 169 -19.76 13.03 -24.32
CA THR A 169 -19.14 14.34 -24.10
C THR A 169 -17.94 14.48 -25.02
N PRO A 170 -17.89 15.52 -25.88
CA PRO A 170 -16.74 15.73 -26.76
C PRO A 170 -15.49 16.10 -25.96
N ASN A 171 -14.35 15.61 -26.40
CA ASN A 171 -13.06 15.89 -25.82
C ASN A 171 -12.13 16.40 -26.92
N ILE A 172 -11.68 17.62 -26.82
CA ILE A 172 -10.84 18.29 -27.84
C ILE A 172 -9.35 18.23 -27.48
N THR A 173 -8.98 17.77 -26.29
CA THR A 173 -7.59 17.77 -25.80
C THR A 173 -6.67 16.81 -26.57
N GLY A 174 -7.22 15.86 -27.31
CA GLY A 174 -6.46 14.78 -27.94
C GLY A 174 -5.88 13.76 -26.95
N ARG A 175 -6.21 13.85 -25.66
CA ARG A 175 -5.78 12.97 -24.59
C ARG A 175 -7.00 12.41 -23.84
N PRO A 176 -7.01 11.15 -23.41
CA PRO A 176 -8.09 10.64 -22.55
C PRO A 176 -8.19 11.47 -21.26
N LEU A 177 -9.42 11.79 -20.82
CA LEU A 177 -9.66 12.46 -19.53
C LEU A 177 -9.51 11.49 -18.36
N MET A 178 -8.56 10.56 -18.47
CA MET A 178 -8.19 9.56 -17.49
C MET A 178 -6.68 9.50 -17.36
N GLY A 179 -6.19 9.63 -16.13
CA GLY A 179 -4.78 9.54 -15.79
C GLY A 179 -4.42 8.15 -15.26
N LEU A 180 -3.23 7.67 -15.63
CA LEU A 180 -2.62 6.46 -15.09
C LEU A 180 -1.61 6.85 -14.02
N LEU A 181 -1.77 6.29 -12.84
CA LEU A 181 -0.86 6.46 -11.71
C LEU A 181 -0.17 5.12 -11.44
N THR A 182 1.16 5.10 -11.35
CA THR A 182 1.91 3.86 -11.25
C THR A 182 2.95 3.91 -10.13
N TYR A 183 3.27 2.72 -9.62
CA TYR A 183 4.41 2.50 -8.74
C TYR A 183 5.45 1.65 -9.46
N ARG A 184 6.69 2.16 -9.59
CA ARG A 184 7.82 1.47 -10.23
C ARG A 184 7.47 0.91 -11.61
N SER A 185 6.95 1.74 -12.50
CA SER A 185 6.76 1.37 -13.89
C SER A 185 8.11 1.08 -14.58
N THR A 186 8.10 0.12 -15.49
CA THR A 186 9.26 -0.27 -16.28
C THR A 186 8.87 -0.44 -17.74
N VAL A 187 9.84 -0.45 -18.65
CA VAL A 187 9.59 -0.68 -20.08
C VAL A 187 8.80 -1.96 -20.33
N LYS A 188 9.03 -3.04 -19.57
CA LYS A 188 8.26 -4.29 -19.71
C LYS A 188 6.90 -4.26 -19.01
N LYS A 189 6.72 -3.38 -18.02
CA LYS A 189 5.51 -3.28 -17.20
C LYS A 189 5.10 -1.81 -17.05
N PRO A 190 4.47 -1.21 -18.07
CA PRO A 190 4.08 0.21 -18.05
C PRO A 190 3.03 0.51 -16.97
N PHE A 191 2.22 -0.48 -16.58
CA PHE A 191 1.27 -0.38 -15.47
C PHE A 191 1.90 -0.62 -14.09
N GLY A 192 3.23 -0.52 -13.99
CA GLY A 192 3.94 -0.59 -12.72
C GLY A 192 4.07 -1.98 -12.09
N ASN A 193 4.63 -1.98 -10.89
CA ASN A 193 4.87 -3.18 -10.09
C ASN A 193 4.29 -3.00 -8.70
N SER A 194 3.68 -4.04 -8.16
CA SER A 194 3.17 -4.05 -6.79
C SER A 194 4.29 -4.07 -5.76
N VAL A 195 4.10 -3.40 -4.62
CA VAL A 195 4.92 -3.58 -3.41
C VAL A 195 4.84 -5.03 -2.96
N LEU A 196 3.64 -5.65 -3.07
CA LEU A 196 3.38 -7.05 -2.76
C LEU A 196 3.80 -7.94 -3.94
N ASN A 197 5.08 -7.91 -4.27
CA ASN A 197 5.66 -8.74 -5.34
C ASN A 197 5.59 -10.24 -4.97
N PRO A 198 5.86 -11.17 -5.92
CA PRO A 198 5.75 -12.61 -5.64
C PRO A 198 6.60 -13.07 -4.46
N ALA A 199 7.80 -12.53 -4.26
CA ALA A 199 8.67 -12.89 -3.14
C ALA A 199 8.08 -12.45 -1.78
N ALA A 200 7.51 -11.23 -1.72
CA ALA A 200 6.83 -10.75 -0.53
C ALA A 200 5.61 -11.62 -0.19
N ARG A 201 4.80 -11.97 -1.19
CA ARG A 201 3.62 -12.84 -1.00
C ARG A 201 4.00 -14.25 -0.53
N SER A 202 5.06 -14.83 -1.10
CA SER A 202 5.57 -16.13 -0.65
C SER A 202 6.00 -16.08 0.81
N ALA A 203 6.75 -15.05 1.21
CA ALA A 203 7.18 -14.89 2.59
C ALA A 203 6.00 -14.75 3.59
N ILE A 204 4.94 -14.03 3.20
CA ILE A 204 3.71 -13.93 3.99
C ILE A 204 3.05 -15.32 4.16
N ILE A 205 2.95 -16.09 3.07
CA ILE A 205 2.36 -17.44 3.11
C ILE A 205 3.18 -18.36 4.02
N ASP A 206 4.52 -18.36 3.88
CA ASP A 206 5.41 -19.19 4.67
C ASP A 206 5.31 -18.87 6.16
N ALA A 207 5.28 -17.58 6.51
CA ALA A 207 5.11 -17.14 7.88
C ALA A 207 3.73 -17.51 8.44
N SER A 208 2.66 -17.38 7.65
CA SER A 208 1.29 -17.74 8.07
C SER A 208 1.15 -19.24 8.29
N ARG A 209 1.70 -20.07 7.40
CA ARG A 209 1.74 -21.54 7.55
C ARG A 209 2.49 -21.95 8.81
N THR A 210 3.67 -21.35 9.03
CA THR A 210 4.48 -21.66 10.20
C THR A 210 3.80 -21.23 11.49
N THR A 211 3.18 -20.05 11.53
CA THR A 211 2.39 -19.59 12.68
C THR A 211 1.23 -20.53 12.95
N ARG A 212 0.53 -20.98 11.91
CA ARG A 212 -0.56 -21.94 12.02
C ARG A 212 -0.09 -23.27 12.62
N GLN A 213 1.04 -23.81 12.12
CA GLN A 213 1.64 -25.04 12.64
C GLN A 213 2.07 -24.89 14.09
N ALA A 214 2.66 -23.75 14.45
CA ALA A 214 3.05 -23.44 15.81
C ALA A 214 1.83 -23.41 16.76
N MET A 215 0.72 -22.80 16.33
CA MET A 215 -0.53 -22.79 17.11
C MET A 215 -1.09 -24.21 17.34
N ILE A 216 -1.13 -25.02 16.29
CA ILE A 216 -1.58 -26.41 16.39
C ILE A 216 -0.67 -27.19 17.34
N SER A 217 0.65 -27.04 17.19
CA SER A 217 1.64 -27.65 18.05
C SER A 217 1.44 -27.25 19.52
N ALA A 218 1.34 -25.94 19.77
CA ALA A 218 1.13 -25.39 21.11
C ALA A 218 -0.14 -25.96 21.77
N TYR A 219 -1.21 -26.13 21.00
CA TYR A 219 -2.43 -26.72 21.51
C TYR A 219 -2.24 -28.17 21.97
N TYR A 220 -1.56 -28.99 21.16
CA TYR A 220 -1.27 -30.38 21.52
C TYR A 220 -0.31 -30.50 22.71
N TYR A 221 0.63 -29.59 22.85
CA TYR A 221 1.62 -29.62 23.93
C TYR A 221 1.12 -29.01 25.24
N ASN A 222 0.18 -28.09 25.18
CA ASN A 222 -0.49 -27.60 26.41
C ASN A 222 -1.49 -28.59 26.98
N SER A 223 -2.00 -29.52 26.17
CA SER A 223 -2.80 -30.66 26.60
C SER A 223 -1.83 -31.82 26.76
N LYS A 224 -1.51 -32.21 28.00
CA LYS A 224 -0.75 -33.41 28.25
C LYS A 224 -1.44 -34.61 27.57
N VAL A 225 -0.76 -35.21 26.61
CA VAL A 225 -1.19 -36.46 26.00
C VAL A 225 -0.41 -37.55 26.65
N ASP A 226 -1.00 -38.16 27.68
CA ASP A 226 -0.45 -39.31 28.32
C ASP A 226 -0.71 -40.56 27.46
N VAL A 227 0.34 -41.32 27.18
CA VAL A 227 0.25 -42.58 26.44
C VAL A 227 0.38 -43.72 27.42
N ILE A 228 -0.63 -44.54 27.43
CA ILE A 228 -0.63 -45.76 28.24
C ILE A 228 0.08 -46.85 27.45
N LEU A 229 1.18 -47.34 27.96
CA LEU A 229 1.96 -48.41 27.36
C LEU A 229 1.74 -49.73 28.16
N GLY A 230 1.41 -50.80 27.45
CA GLY A 230 1.25 -52.13 28.06
C GLY A 230 -0.14 -52.41 28.60
N ALA A 231 -1.16 -51.64 28.21
CA ALA A 231 -2.55 -51.96 28.50
C ALA A 231 -3.06 -53.00 27.50
N ASP A 232 -3.82 -53.99 27.97
CA ASP A 232 -4.51 -54.97 27.13
C ASP A 232 -5.83 -54.36 26.60
N SER A 233 -6.41 -55.02 25.59
CA SER A 233 -7.64 -54.53 24.92
C SER A 233 -8.89 -54.49 25.84
N GLU A 234 -8.84 -55.18 26.96
CA GLU A 234 -9.91 -55.23 27.96
C GLU A 234 -9.58 -54.43 29.23
N THR A 235 -8.51 -53.63 29.23
CA THR A 235 -8.11 -52.84 30.40
C THR A 235 -9.12 -51.71 30.63
N ASP A 236 -9.76 -51.74 31.80
CA ASP A 236 -10.68 -50.69 32.23
C ASP A 236 -9.87 -49.40 32.55
N VAL A 237 -10.15 -48.34 31.80
CA VAL A 237 -9.60 -47.00 32.02
C VAL A 237 -10.67 -46.15 32.70
N GLU A 238 -10.52 -45.94 33.99
CA GLU A 238 -11.38 -45.00 34.76
C GLU A 238 -10.76 -43.60 34.73
N THR A 239 -11.48 -42.65 34.16
CA THR A 239 -11.12 -41.24 34.23
C THR A 239 -11.85 -40.55 35.36
N ILE A 240 -11.12 -40.06 36.34
CA ILE A 240 -11.69 -39.31 37.47
C ILE A 240 -11.44 -37.83 37.21
N GLU A 241 -12.52 -37.09 36.90
CA GLU A 241 -12.43 -35.63 36.75
C GLU A 241 -12.17 -34.96 38.10
N THR A 242 -11.14 -34.18 38.22
CA THR A 242 -10.83 -33.36 39.39
C THR A 242 -10.80 -31.89 39.03
N GLN A 243 -10.87 -30.99 40.03
CA GLN A 243 -10.79 -29.52 39.80
C GLN A 243 -9.45 -29.07 39.21
N THR A 244 -8.43 -29.89 39.23
CA THR A 244 -7.08 -29.56 38.76
C THR A 244 -6.62 -30.38 37.54
N GLY A 245 -7.48 -31.26 37.02
CA GLY A 245 -7.19 -32.11 35.85
C GLY A 245 -7.76 -33.54 36.04
N ASP A 246 -7.67 -34.34 35.01
CA ASP A 246 -8.18 -35.70 35.01
C ASP A 246 -7.13 -36.66 35.58
N ILE A 247 -7.53 -37.51 36.52
CA ILE A 247 -6.72 -38.63 37.04
C ILE A 247 -7.14 -39.88 36.28
N VAL A 248 -6.22 -40.49 35.59
CA VAL A 248 -6.43 -41.76 34.89
C VAL A 248 -5.98 -42.90 35.77
N LYS A 249 -6.92 -43.76 36.17
CA LYS A 249 -6.64 -44.99 36.89
C LYS A 249 -6.63 -46.15 35.90
N ILE A 250 -5.57 -46.91 35.91
CA ILE A 250 -5.36 -48.02 34.98
C ILE A 250 -5.18 -49.31 35.76
N SER A 251 -5.95 -50.33 35.39
CA SER A 251 -5.80 -51.64 35.97
C SER A 251 -4.59 -52.39 35.43
N PRO A 252 -3.96 -53.30 36.22
CA PRO A 252 -2.89 -54.14 35.71
C PRO A 252 -3.36 -54.98 34.52
N ASN A 253 -2.45 -55.34 33.61
CA ASN A 253 -2.72 -56.22 32.48
C ASN A 253 -2.93 -57.67 32.97
N ASP A 254 -3.39 -58.56 32.08
CA ASP A 254 -3.68 -59.99 32.42
C ASP A 254 -2.44 -60.73 32.95
N ASN A 255 -1.24 -60.25 32.72
CA ASN A 255 0.00 -60.80 33.26
C ASN A 255 0.42 -60.19 34.59
N GLY A 256 -0.43 -59.37 35.23
CA GLY A 256 -0.17 -58.74 36.51
C GLY A 256 0.87 -57.64 36.49
N GLN A 257 1.22 -57.14 35.30
CA GLN A 257 2.15 -55.98 35.14
C GLN A 257 1.35 -54.68 35.09
N ASN A 258 1.81 -53.69 35.85
CA ASN A 258 1.22 -52.35 35.79
C ASN A 258 1.58 -51.65 34.48
N PRO A 259 0.62 -51.14 33.72
CA PRO A 259 0.90 -50.27 32.55
C PRO A 259 1.73 -49.05 32.96
N SER A 260 2.60 -48.64 32.12
CA SER A 260 3.38 -47.42 32.33
C SER A 260 2.80 -46.25 31.56
N ILE A 261 2.75 -45.09 32.20
CA ILE A 261 2.37 -43.83 31.55
C ILE A 261 3.62 -43.22 30.93
N GLY A 262 3.60 -43.10 29.63
CA GLY A 262 4.64 -42.37 28.87
C GLY A 262 4.19 -40.97 28.50
N GLU A 263 4.99 -39.99 28.75
CA GLU A 263 4.77 -38.63 28.22
C GLU A 263 5.53 -38.45 26.90
N PHE A 264 4.88 -37.88 25.90
CA PHE A 264 5.60 -37.40 24.74
C PHE A 264 6.48 -36.21 25.12
N ALA A 265 7.75 -36.26 24.73
CA ALA A 265 8.67 -35.14 24.94
C ALA A 265 8.11 -33.87 24.30
N GLN A 266 8.09 -32.79 25.08
CA GLN A 266 7.69 -31.45 24.57
C GLN A 266 8.67 -31.01 23.47
N HIS A 267 8.16 -30.68 22.29
CA HIS A 267 8.99 -30.12 21.24
C HIS A 267 9.23 -28.63 21.49
N ALA A 268 10.47 -28.19 21.27
CA ALA A 268 10.81 -26.78 21.38
C ALA A 268 10.03 -25.95 20.32
N MET A 269 9.50 -24.79 20.73
CA MET A 269 8.84 -23.84 19.82
C MET A 269 9.84 -23.01 19.01
N THR A 270 11.13 -23.04 19.37
CA THR A 270 12.22 -22.28 18.72
C THR A 270 12.28 -22.48 17.20
N PRO A 271 12.17 -23.70 16.63
CA PRO A 271 12.24 -23.88 15.16
C PRO A 271 11.14 -23.12 14.42
N PHE A 272 9.93 -22.98 15.00
CA PHE A 272 8.85 -22.21 14.40
C PHE A 272 9.20 -20.71 14.40
N THR A 273 9.71 -20.20 15.52
CA THR A 273 10.17 -18.81 15.64
C THR A 273 11.28 -18.49 14.65
N ASP A 274 12.25 -19.38 14.51
CA ASP A 274 13.36 -19.22 13.56
C ASP A 274 12.86 -19.18 12.11
N THR A 275 11.93 -20.06 11.76
CA THR A 275 11.33 -20.07 10.41
C THR A 275 10.54 -18.79 10.13
N ILE A 276 9.76 -18.29 11.09
CA ILE A 276 9.05 -16.99 10.96
C ILE A 276 10.06 -15.85 10.79
N ASN A 277 11.18 -15.87 11.53
CA ASN A 277 12.22 -14.86 11.40
C ASN A 277 12.91 -14.89 10.03
N ILE A 278 13.11 -16.08 9.45
CA ILE A 278 13.64 -16.22 8.07
C ILE A 278 12.62 -15.64 7.07
N ALA A 279 11.36 -15.98 7.19
CA ALA A 279 10.29 -15.43 6.34
C ALA A 279 10.21 -13.90 6.47
N ALA A 280 10.32 -13.35 7.69
CA ALA A 280 10.35 -11.92 7.93
C ALA A 280 11.53 -11.21 7.25
N ARG A 281 12.73 -11.80 7.30
CA ARG A 281 13.90 -11.26 6.59
C ARG A 281 13.70 -11.27 5.07
N ASN A 282 13.16 -12.35 4.51
CA ASN A 282 12.84 -12.45 3.10
C ASN A 282 11.79 -11.40 2.69
N PHE A 283 10.76 -11.19 3.52
CA PHE A 283 9.77 -10.14 3.31
C PHE A 283 10.39 -8.75 3.34
N CYS A 284 11.23 -8.46 4.34
CA CYS A 284 11.93 -7.18 4.47
C CYS A 284 12.80 -6.90 3.24
N THR A 285 13.57 -7.88 2.78
CA THR A 285 14.40 -7.77 1.56
C THR A 285 13.53 -7.48 0.33
N ALA A 286 12.40 -8.19 0.17
CA ALA A 286 11.50 -8.03 -0.97
C ALA A 286 10.79 -6.66 -0.98
N THR A 287 10.54 -6.08 0.19
CA THR A 287 9.75 -4.85 0.37
C THR A 287 10.57 -3.64 0.80
N LYS A 288 11.90 -3.77 0.98
CA LYS A 288 12.78 -2.72 1.51
C LYS A 288 12.34 -2.19 2.90
N LEU A 289 11.71 -3.02 3.69
CA LEU A 289 11.40 -2.75 5.08
C LEU A 289 12.49 -3.28 6.01
N THR A 290 12.45 -2.84 7.26
CA THR A 290 13.30 -3.35 8.33
C THR A 290 12.51 -4.32 9.20
N LEU A 291 13.18 -5.19 9.94
CA LEU A 291 12.53 -6.07 10.93
C LEU A 291 11.80 -5.24 12.01
N SER A 292 12.36 -4.10 12.39
CA SER A 292 11.73 -3.17 13.34
C SER A 292 10.38 -2.65 12.81
N ASN A 293 10.26 -2.42 11.50
CA ASN A 293 9.00 -2.00 10.87
C ASN A 293 7.90 -3.06 10.97
N LEU A 294 8.28 -4.34 11.11
CA LEU A 294 7.36 -5.46 11.33
C LEU A 294 7.08 -5.73 12.81
N GLY A 295 7.65 -4.93 13.73
CA GLY A 295 7.53 -5.16 15.17
C GLY A 295 8.42 -6.29 15.70
N LEU A 296 9.38 -6.78 14.88
CA LEU A 296 10.34 -7.81 15.25
C LEU A 296 11.67 -7.12 15.63
N SER A 297 11.93 -7.03 16.93
CA SER A 297 13.21 -6.46 17.39
C SER A 297 14.33 -7.49 17.33
N SER A 298 15.51 -7.05 16.96
CA SER A 298 16.74 -7.87 16.99
C SER A 298 17.37 -7.97 18.40
N GLY A 299 16.63 -7.67 19.45
CA GLY A 299 17.05 -7.85 20.86
C GLY A 299 17.95 -6.75 21.42
N ALA A 300 18.66 -5.98 20.62
CA ALA A 300 19.46 -4.85 21.09
C ALA A 300 18.81 -3.52 20.66
N PRO A 301 18.73 -2.49 21.55
CA PRO A 301 18.29 -1.17 21.14
C PRO A 301 19.29 -0.63 20.11
N GLN A 302 18.79 -0.34 18.91
CA GLN A 302 19.58 0.28 17.86
C GLN A 302 19.70 1.78 18.14
N SER A 303 20.87 2.37 17.88
CA SER A 303 21.01 3.82 17.99
C SER A 303 20.11 4.53 16.96
N PRO A 304 19.67 5.77 17.23
CA PRO A 304 18.89 6.55 16.28
C PRO A 304 19.56 6.64 14.89
N GLU A 305 20.88 6.77 14.86
CA GLU A 305 21.68 6.85 13.64
C GLU A 305 21.67 5.52 12.86
N ALA A 306 21.72 4.38 13.56
CA ALA A 306 21.60 3.07 12.92
C ALA A 306 20.21 2.84 12.32
N LEU A 307 19.16 3.32 12.99
CA LEU A 307 17.79 3.27 12.47
C LEU A 307 17.59 4.19 11.25
N GLU A 308 18.26 5.32 11.21
CA GLU A 308 18.28 6.22 10.07
C GLU A 308 18.88 5.54 8.84
N ILE A 309 20.08 4.98 8.96
CA ILE A 309 20.79 4.30 7.86
C ILE A 309 19.95 3.12 7.33
N VAL A 310 19.38 2.32 8.21
CA VAL A 310 18.57 1.14 7.81
C VAL A 310 17.25 1.55 7.12
N SER A 311 16.77 2.78 7.34
CA SER A 311 15.56 3.30 6.68
C SER A 311 15.80 3.99 5.33
N ASP A 312 17.07 4.17 4.93
CA ASP A 312 17.43 4.90 3.71
C ASP A 312 16.90 4.25 2.44
N ASP A 313 16.97 2.91 2.34
CA ASP A 313 16.43 2.18 1.18
C ASP A 313 14.94 2.42 0.95
N LEU A 314 14.16 2.49 2.03
CA LEU A 314 12.73 2.80 1.96
C LEU A 314 12.50 4.26 1.58
N ARG A 315 13.32 5.17 2.10
CA ARG A 315 13.26 6.61 1.80
C ARG A 315 13.54 6.86 0.33
N ASP A 316 14.60 6.28 -0.20
CA ASP A 316 14.98 6.41 -1.61
C ASP A 316 13.91 5.84 -2.54
N ASP A 317 13.29 4.72 -2.15
CA ASP A 317 12.17 4.14 -2.88
C ASP A 317 10.97 5.08 -2.96
N ILE A 318 10.64 5.74 -1.85
CA ILE A 318 9.54 6.71 -1.78
C ILE A 318 9.87 7.96 -2.61
N TYR A 319 11.11 8.48 -2.54
CA TYR A 319 11.52 9.63 -3.35
C TYR A 319 11.48 9.36 -4.85
N GLN A 320 11.93 8.17 -5.29
CA GLN A 320 11.80 7.78 -6.69
C GLN A 320 10.33 7.70 -7.10
N TRP A 321 9.49 7.12 -6.25
CA TRP A 321 8.06 7.05 -6.54
C TRP A 321 7.42 8.45 -6.57
N HIS A 322 7.75 9.36 -5.65
CA HIS A 322 7.24 10.73 -5.65
C HIS A 322 7.55 11.45 -6.95
N ARG A 323 8.76 11.27 -7.47
CA ARG A 323 9.15 11.89 -8.76
C ARG A 323 8.29 11.37 -9.90
N ASP A 324 8.17 10.07 -10.05
CA ASP A 324 7.41 9.48 -11.17
C ASP A 324 5.90 9.73 -11.00
N PHE A 325 5.39 9.59 -9.80
CA PHE A 325 3.99 9.83 -9.46
C PHE A 325 3.60 11.30 -9.64
N GLY A 326 4.48 12.22 -9.26
CA GLY A 326 4.28 13.65 -9.44
C GLY A 326 4.19 14.07 -10.92
N GLU A 327 5.06 13.52 -11.77
CA GLU A 327 4.97 13.77 -13.22
C GLU A 327 3.66 13.24 -13.83
N GLN A 328 3.16 12.10 -13.35
CA GLN A 328 1.87 11.56 -13.78
C GLN A 328 0.69 12.45 -13.35
N ILE A 329 0.74 12.97 -12.12
CA ILE A 329 -0.25 13.95 -11.61
C ILE A 329 -0.19 15.24 -12.44
N LYS A 330 1.01 15.76 -12.68
CA LYS A 330 1.24 16.97 -13.49
C LYS A 330 0.66 16.80 -14.91
N TYR A 331 0.93 15.65 -15.54
CA TYR A 331 0.38 15.35 -16.86
C TYR A 331 -1.15 15.35 -16.89
N PHE A 332 -1.77 14.75 -15.88
CA PHE A 332 -3.22 14.69 -15.77
C PHE A 332 -3.81 16.09 -15.50
N CYS A 333 -3.25 16.86 -14.57
CA CYS A 333 -3.68 18.24 -14.31
C CYS A 333 -3.53 19.13 -15.57
N MET A 334 -2.45 18.93 -16.35
CA MET A 334 -2.29 19.61 -17.63
C MET A 334 -3.37 19.21 -18.64
N THR A 335 -3.80 17.95 -18.66
CA THR A 335 -4.91 17.49 -19.50
C THR A 335 -6.22 18.15 -19.09
N LEU A 336 -6.48 18.31 -17.79
CA LEU A 336 -7.64 19.06 -17.28
C LEU A 336 -7.57 20.57 -17.63
N PHE A 337 -6.38 21.18 -17.53
CA PHE A 337 -6.15 22.54 -17.96
C PHE A 337 -6.47 22.73 -19.45
N MET A 338 -6.00 21.82 -20.30
CA MET A 338 -6.32 21.85 -21.73
C MET A 338 -7.80 21.68 -21.99
N TYR A 339 -8.48 20.80 -21.25
CA TYR A 339 -9.90 20.57 -21.36
C TYR A 339 -10.70 21.82 -21.01
N GLU A 340 -10.37 22.48 -19.89
CA GLU A 340 -11.04 23.70 -19.43
C GLU A 340 -10.86 24.88 -20.39
N ASN A 341 -9.65 25.03 -20.95
CA ASN A 341 -9.33 26.12 -21.86
C ASN A 341 -9.61 25.81 -23.34
N GLY A 342 -10.20 24.66 -23.64
CA GLY A 342 -10.53 24.29 -25.00
C GLY A 342 -9.32 24.11 -25.93
N LEU A 343 -8.19 23.64 -25.40
CA LEU A 343 -6.93 23.51 -26.13
C LEU A 343 -6.74 22.09 -26.65
N SER A 344 -6.43 21.95 -27.94
CA SER A 344 -6.06 20.68 -28.56
C SER A 344 -4.55 20.42 -28.60
N ARG A 345 -3.74 21.47 -28.47
CA ARG A 345 -2.27 21.39 -28.45
C ARG A 345 -1.70 22.47 -27.52
N LEU A 346 -0.52 22.19 -27.00
CA LEU A 346 0.29 23.17 -26.29
C LEU A 346 1.11 23.96 -27.29
N ASP A 347 1.13 25.30 -27.15
CA ASP A 347 2.09 26.13 -27.82
C ASP A 347 3.48 26.08 -27.13
N ASP A 348 4.49 26.68 -27.72
CA ASP A 348 5.85 26.66 -27.19
C ASP A 348 5.95 27.36 -25.83
N ARG A 349 5.15 28.38 -25.57
CA ARG A 349 5.11 29.11 -24.31
C ARG A 349 4.52 28.20 -23.21
N LEU A 350 3.35 27.61 -23.45
CA LEU A 350 2.71 26.68 -22.49
C LEU A 350 3.60 25.47 -22.24
N THR A 351 4.28 24.97 -23.25
CA THR A 351 5.24 23.87 -23.12
C THR A 351 6.41 24.25 -22.22
N THR A 352 6.94 25.46 -22.35
CA THR A 352 8.03 25.97 -21.50
C THR A 352 7.57 26.09 -20.04
N LEU A 353 6.40 26.67 -19.81
CA LEU A 353 5.82 26.79 -18.47
C LEU A 353 5.51 25.40 -17.84
N TYR A 354 4.95 24.47 -18.61
CA TYR A 354 4.71 23.10 -18.17
C TYR A 354 6.01 22.41 -17.74
N ASN A 355 7.08 22.56 -18.51
CA ASN A 355 8.38 21.96 -18.17
C ASN A 355 9.01 22.60 -16.92
N ALA A 356 8.75 23.88 -16.67
CA ALA A 356 9.23 24.58 -15.48
C ALA A 356 8.46 24.21 -14.20
N THR A 357 7.21 23.74 -14.33
CA THR A 357 6.36 23.37 -13.20
C THR A 357 6.85 22.07 -12.55
N ILE A 358 7.01 22.08 -11.24
CA ILE A 358 7.54 20.93 -10.46
C ILE A 358 6.48 20.45 -9.46
N PRO A 359 6.10 19.17 -9.49
CA PRO A 359 5.21 18.59 -8.48
C PRO A 359 5.96 18.39 -7.16
N VAL A 360 5.34 18.76 -6.06
CA VAL A 360 5.93 18.74 -4.73
C VAL A 360 5.12 17.87 -3.78
N PHE A 361 5.82 17.05 -3.02
CA PHE A 361 5.25 16.24 -1.95
C PHE A 361 5.72 16.74 -0.60
N LYS A 362 4.89 16.54 0.44
CA LYS A 362 5.31 16.83 1.81
C LYS A 362 6.52 15.98 2.17
N PRO A 363 7.46 16.52 2.96
CA PRO A 363 8.67 15.79 3.35
C PRO A 363 8.34 14.46 4.04
N THR A 364 9.01 13.40 3.64
CA THR A 364 8.84 12.06 4.21
C THR A 364 9.44 11.92 5.60
N TYR A 365 10.33 12.83 5.97
CA TYR A 365 11.05 12.88 7.22
C TYR A 365 10.96 14.27 7.83
N ARG A 366 10.70 14.35 9.12
CA ARG A 366 10.93 15.59 9.88
C ARG A 366 12.35 15.54 10.40
N SER A 367 13.22 16.36 9.83
CA SER A 367 14.56 16.56 10.38
C SER A 367 14.43 17.03 11.84
N ASP A 368 15.31 16.56 12.70
CA ASP A 368 15.38 17.08 14.07
C ASP A 368 15.80 18.55 14.00
N ILE A 369 14.83 19.45 14.22
CA ILE A 369 14.99 20.91 14.08
C ILE A 369 16.15 21.39 14.95
N SER A 370 16.42 20.74 16.08
CA SER A 370 17.50 21.12 16.97
C SER A 370 18.89 20.85 16.38
N LYS A 371 19.05 19.75 15.65
CA LYS A 371 20.34 19.40 15.01
C LYS A 371 20.60 20.23 13.75
N VAL A 372 19.55 20.52 13.01
CA VAL A 372 19.64 21.25 11.73
C VAL A 372 19.64 22.77 11.97
N GLY A 373 18.97 23.23 13.03
CA GLY A 373 18.87 24.64 13.39
C GLY A 373 20.23 25.31 13.56
N ASP A 374 21.14 24.72 14.31
CA ASP A 374 22.49 25.24 14.50
C ASP A 374 23.29 25.35 13.18
N GLY A 375 23.10 24.38 12.28
CA GLY A 375 23.71 24.42 10.96
C GLY A 375 23.17 25.57 10.10
N ILE A 376 21.86 25.78 10.13
CA ILE A 376 21.18 26.86 9.38
C ILE A 376 21.53 28.23 9.94
N PHE A 377 21.56 28.43 11.26
CA PHE A 377 22.00 29.67 11.84
C PHE A 377 23.41 30.04 11.42
N LYS A 378 24.33 29.09 11.42
CA LYS A 378 25.72 29.31 10.96
C LYS A 378 25.81 29.60 9.44
N MET A 379 24.93 29.00 8.63
CA MET A 379 24.85 29.32 7.20
C MET A 379 24.22 30.69 6.97
N ALA A 380 23.17 31.05 7.70
CA ALA A 380 22.48 32.31 7.60
C ALA A 380 23.37 33.51 8.00
N GLU A 381 24.25 33.32 9.00
CA GLU A 381 25.25 34.35 9.37
C GLU A 381 26.21 34.67 8.22
N LYS A 382 26.60 33.66 7.43
CA LYS A 382 27.56 33.83 6.33
C LYS A 382 26.89 34.15 4.99
N ALA A 383 25.71 33.69 4.77
CA ALA A 383 24.94 33.83 3.53
C ALA A 383 23.44 34.00 3.84
N PRO A 384 22.98 35.20 4.22
CA PRO A 384 21.59 35.44 4.61
C PRO A 384 20.57 35.04 3.54
N GLY A 385 20.93 35.13 2.25
CA GLY A 385 20.07 34.68 1.15
C GLY A 385 19.68 33.20 1.17
N VAL A 386 20.35 32.38 1.99
CA VAL A 386 19.99 30.97 2.16
C VAL A 386 18.60 30.81 2.82
N LEU A 387 18.19 31.77 3.66
CA LEU A 387 16.86 31.78 4.31
C LEU A 387 15.72 32.01 3.30
N LEU A 388 16.01 32.53 2.11
CA LEU A 388 15.04 32.68 1.01
C LEU A 388 14.88 31.39 0.18
N SER A 389 15.69 30.37 0.46
CA SER A 389 15.64 29.10 -0.27
C SER A 389 14.47 28.22 0.20
N ARG A 390 13.49 28.01 -0.68
CA ARG A 390 12.39 27.07 -0.42
C ARG A 390 12.89 25.66 -0.12
N ALA A 391 13.95 25.22 -0.79
CA ALA A 391 14.55 23.90 -0.58
C ALA A 391 15.07 23.72 0.86
N LEU A 392 15.62 24.78 1.46
CA LEU A 392 16.07 24.72 2.85
C LEU A 392 14.91 24.43 3.82
N TRP A 393 13.85 25.22 3.74
CA TRP A 393 12.69 25.10 4.63
C TRP A 393 11.95 23.77 4.40
N ARG A 394 11.91 23.27 3.17
CA ARG A 394 11.36 21.95 2.86
C ARG A 394 12.17 20.82 3.51
N ASN A 395 13.50 20.89 3.45
CA ASN A 395 14.35 19.90 4.11
C ASN A 395 14.19 19.89 5.64
N LEU A 396 13.72 21.01 6.21
CA LEU A 396 13.32 21.10 7.63
C LEU A 396 11.95 20.49 7.93
N GLY A 397 11.19 20.10 6.90
CA GLY A 397 9.88 19.49 7.07
C GLY A 397 8.73 20.47 7.20
N LEU A 398 8.90 21.74 6.79
CA LEU A 398 7.81 22.72 6.75
C LEU A 398 6.90 22.47 5.54
N ASP A 399 5.61 22.75 5.71
CA ASP A 399 4.61 22.75 4.65
C ASP A 399 4.80 23.97 3.73
N SER A 400 4.26 23.92 2.50
CA SER A 400 4.35 25.03 1.54
C SER A 400 3.75 26.34 2.06
N ALA A 401 2.70 26.29 2.90
CA ALA A 401 2.12 27.45 3.54
C ALA A 401 3.08 28.08 4.56
N ASP A 402 3.70 27.26 5.40
CA ASP A 402 4.68 27.69 6.39
C ASP A 402 5.96 28.23 5.72
N ILE A 403 6.37 27.60 4.62
CA ILE A 403 7.52 28.05 3.79
C ILE A 403 7.27 29.44 3.24
N ASN A 404 6.08 29.69 2.68
CA ASN A 404 5.74 31.02 2.14
C ASN A 404 5.78 32.08 3.25
N SER A 405 5.20 31.78 4.42
CA SER A 405 5.23 32.67 5.58
C SER A 405 6.65 32.94 6.09
N ALA A 406 7.50 31.91 6.11
CA ALA A 406 8.90 32.03 6.53
C ALA A 406 9.71 32.90 5.56
N ILE A 407 9.51 32.72 4.24
CA ILE A 407 10.18 33.52 3.19
C ILE A 407 9.71 34.96 3.23
N GLU A 408 8.40 35.22 3.32
CA GLU A 408 7.87 36.58 3.47
C GLU A 408 8.41 37.29 4.72
N SER A 409 8.55 36.57 5.82
CA SER A 409 9.14 37.10 7.05
C SER A 409 10.64 37.41 6.86
N ALA A 410 11.36 36.54 6.15
CA ALA A 410 12.75 36.74 5.83
C ALA A 410 12.93 37.96 4.89
N GLU A 411 12.13 38.11 3.84
CA GLU A 411 12.15 39.24 2.91
C GLU A 411 11.90 40.57 3.63
N LYS A 412 10.91 40.64 4.53
CA LYS A 412 10.63 41.81 5.34
C LYS A 412 11.79 42.20 6.24
N ASN A 413 12.49 41.23 6.80
CA ASN A 413 13.64 41.48 7.69
C ASN A 413 14.90 41.89 6.89
N PHE A 414 15.09 41.35 5.68
CA PHE A 414 16.24 41.72 4.79
C PHE A 414 15.96 42.97 4.00
N GLY A 415 14.72 43.28 3.59
CA GLY A 415 14.36 44.51 2.94
C GLY A 415 14.63 45.78 3.77
N ASN A 416 14.77 45.63 5.07
CA ASN A 416 15.17 46.72 6.00
C ASN A 416 16.70 46.80 6.21
N LEU A 417 17.49 45.92 5.58
CA LEU A 417 18.96 45.87 5.70
C LEU A 417 19.68 46.29 4.38
N ILE A 418 18.94 46.61 3.32
CA ILE A 418 19.39 47.22 2.08
C ILE A 418 18.81 48.66 1.99
#